data_878b92ab5f8712877ee89b5e608f8192
#
_entry.id   878b92ab5f8712877ee89b5e608f8192
#
_cell.length_a   1.000
_cell.length_b   1.000
_cell.length_c   1.000
_cell.angle_alpha   90.00
_cell.angle_beta   90.00
_cell.angle_gamma   90.00
#
_symmetry.space_group_name_H-M   'P 1'
#
loop_
_entity.id
_entity.type
_entity.pdbx_description
1 polymer ?
#
loop_
_entity_poly.entity_id
_entity_poly.type
_entity_poly.pdbx_seq_one_letter_code
_entity_poly.pdbx_strand_id
1 'polypeptide(L)'
;VREMMIPLDDYPWVRIDDTLKYAVRVIEEAQLQVGRRASLPRVLLVFDHADDLVGIVRRRDIMRGLEPNFLVSQPLDERVKFFDVGVDPHLSELSANWDFQKVVKGLRDQSSRPVADVIRPIHTSLGPEDQIMKAVYEMVSLNESLIPVVEEDRVVGVLRSVDVFHELA
;
A
#
# COMPACT_ATOMS: atom_id res chain seq x y z
N VAL A 1 16.34 -12.56 -11.68
CA VAL A 1 15.26 -12.16 -10.76
C VAL A 1 15.03 -13.23 -9.68
N ARG A 2 15.08 -14.51 -10.03
CA ARG A 2 14.79 -15.66 -9.14
C ARG A 2 15.53 -15.60 -7.78
N GLU A 3 16.79 -15.23 -7.77
CA GLU A 3 17.63 -15.19 -6.55
C GLU A 3 17.29 -14.01 -5.62
N MET A 4 16.59 -13.01 -6.13
CA MET A 4 16.32 -11.76 -5.42
C MET A 4 14.84 -11.57 -5.06
N MET A 5 13.95 -12.34 -5.68
CA MET A 5 12.53 -12.24 -5.39
C MET A 5 12.20 -12.80 -4.00
N ILE A 6 11.18 -12.24 -3.38
CA ILE A 6 10.56 -12.81 -2.20
C ILE A 6 9.49 -13.80 -2.68
N PRO A 7 9.54 -15.06 -2.25
CA PRO A 7 8.50 -16.03 -2.59
C PRO A 7 7.09 -15.55 -2.17
N LEU A 8 6.06 -15.95 -2.92
CA LEU A 8 4.69 -15.54 -2.64
C LEU A 8 4.24 -15.96 -1.23
N ASP A 9 4.64 -17.16 -0.79
CA ASP A 9 4.28 -17.68 0.54
C ASP A 9 4.84 -16.82 1.70
N ASP A 10 5.91 -16.09 1.44
CA ASP A 10 6.56 -15.21 2.41
C ASP A 10 6.11 -13.74 2.28
N TYR A 11 5.22 -13.43 1.32
CA TYR A 11 4.81 -12.05 1.06
C TYR A 11 3.35 -11.81 1.46
N PRO A 12 3.02 -10.69 2.16
CA PRO A 12 1.67 -10.44 2.63
C PRO A 12 0.71 -10.08 1.49
N TRP A 13 -0.50 -10.63 1.57
CA TRP A 13 -1.55 -10.40 0.63
C TRP A 13 -2.92 -10.33 1.31
N VAL A 14 -3.92 -9.83 0.60
CA VAL A 14 -5.31 -9.72 1.04
C VAL A 14 -6.26 -10.07 -0.09
N ARG A 15 -7.51 -10.36 0.24
CA ARG A 15 -8.59 -10.51 -0.74
C ARG A 15 -9.16 -9.15 -1.14
N ILE A 16 -9.72 -9.10 -2.34
CA ILE A 16 -10.29 -7.88 -2.91
C ILE A 16 -11.44 -7.30 -2.07
N ASP A 17 -12.18 -8.16 -1.37
CA ASP A 17 -13.30 -7.82 -0.49
C ASP A 17 -12.92 -7.69 1.00
N ASP A 18 -11.67 -7.94 1.36
CA ASP A 18 -11.17 -7.64 2.70
C ASP A 18 -11.30 -6.15 3.01
N THR A 19 -11.51 -5.82 4.28
CA THR A 19 -11.66 -4.44 4.71
C THR A 19 -10.31 -3.71 4.78
N LEU A 20 -10.34 -2.38 4.63
CA LEU A 20 -9.14 -1.55 4.82
C LEU A 20 -8.54 -1.75 6.22
N LYS A 21 -9.38 -1.93 7.25
CA LYS A 21 -8.92 -2.26 8.61
C LYS A 21 -8.12 -3.55 8.65
N TYR A 22 -8.56 -4.58 7.92
CA TYR A 22 -7.85 -5.84 7.83
C TYR A 22 -6.51 -5.67 7.10
N ALA A 23 -6.51 -4.94 5.97
CA ALA A 23 -5.29 -4.64 5.23
C ALA A 23 -4.25 -3.88 6.08
N VAL A 24 -4.68 -2.93 6.92
CA VAL A 24 -3.79 -2.25 7.89
C VAL A 24 -3.15 -3.28 8.84
N ARG A 25 -3.95 -4.19 9.38
CA ARG A 25 -3.45 -5.23 10.30
C ARG A 25 -2.42 -6.13 9.62
N VAL A 26 -2.72 -6.60 8.41
CA VAL A 26 -1.80 -7.45 7.65
C VAL A 26 -0.46 -6.74 7.39
N ILE A 27 -0.47 -5.45 7.03
CA ILE A 27 0.77 -4.67 6.84
C ILE A 27 1.55 -4.51 8.15
N GLU A 28 0.87 -4.24 9.28
CA GLU A 28 1.52 -4.00 10.57
C GLU A 28 2.09 -5.28 11.18
N GLU A 29 1.43 -6.41 10.98
CA GLU A 29 1.86 -7.71 11.51
C GLU A 29 2.92 -8.38 10.62
N ALA A 30 2.99 -8.03 9.34
CA ALA A 30 3.91 -8.65 8.40
C ALA A 30 5.36 -8.20 8.66
N GLN A 31 6.24 -9.17 8.85
CA GLN A 31 7.69 -8.98 8.91
C GLN A 31 8.35 -9.81 7.82
N LEU A 32 8.93 -9.13 6.84
CA LEU A 32 9.65 -9.79 5.77
C LEU A 32 11.09 -10.05 6.19
N GLN A 33 11.52 -11.30 6.07
CA GLN A 33 12.92 -11.67 6.23
C GLN A 33 13.56 -11.78 4.85
N VAL A 34 14.46 -10.86 4.52
CA VAL A 34 15.21 -10.89 3.26
C VAL A 34 16.68 -11.03 3.61
N GLY A 35 17.19 -12.25 3.46
CA GLY A 35 18.52 -12.61 3.94
C GLY A 35 18.62 -12.45 5.46
N ARG A 36 19.53 -11.59 5.93
CA ARG A 36 19.74 -11.30 7.37
C ARG A 36 18.99 -10.03 7.85
N ARG A 37 18.16 -9.43 6.99
CA ARG A 37 17.51 -8.14 7.29
C ARG A 37 16.01 -8.33 7.46
N ALA A 38 15.45 -7.72 8.50
CA ALA A 38 14.01 -7.55 8.65
C ALA A 38 13.57 -6.31 7.86
N SER A 39 12.49 -6.43 7.10
CA SER A 39 11.92 -5.34 6.32
C SER A 39 10.40 -5.33 6.48
N LEU A 40 9.81 -4.14 6.62
CA LEU A 40 8.37 -4.00 6.66
C LEU A 40 7.81 -3.82 5.24
N PRO A 41 6.77 -4.57 4.86
CA PRO A 41 6.12 -4.37 3.58
C PRO A 41 5.43 -3.01 3.53
N ARG A 42 5.43 -2.40 2.35
CA ARG A 42 4.70 -1.15 2.07
C ARG A 42 3.56 -1.35 1.08
N VAL A 43 3.49 -2.52 0.52
CA VAL A 43 2.55 -2.92 -0.52
C VAL A 43 2.01 -4.30 -0.16
N LEU A 44 0.71 -4.52 -0.35
CA LEU A 44 0.08 -5.84 -0.29
C LEU A 44 -0.30 -6.26 -1.70
N LEU A 45 -0.22 -7.55 -1.97
CA LEU A 45 -0.84 -8.15 -3.14
C LEU A 45 -2.34 -8.31 -2.88
N VAL A 46 -3.15 -8.17 -3.92
CA VAL A 46 -4.60 -8.34 -3.83
C VAL A 46 -5.04 -9.44 -4.77
N PHE A 47 -5.67 -10.46 -4.20
CA PHE A 47 -6.21 -11.60 -4.93
C PHE A 47 -7.73 -11.59 -4.94
N ASP A 48 -8.31 -12.10 -5.99
CA ASP A 48 -9.75 -12.39 -6.05
C ASP A 48 -10.08 -13.78 -5.46
N HIS A 49 -11.34 -14.20 -5.59
CA HIS A 49 -11.78 -15.51 -5.09
C HIS A 49 -11.38 -16.69 -5.98
N ALA A 50 -10.88 -16.42 -7.19
CA ALA A 50 -10.32 -17.44 -8.09
C ALA A 50 -8.81 -17.66 -7.86
N ASP A 51 -8.22 -16.99 -6.86
CA ASP A 51 -6.78 -16.92 -6.58
C ASP A 51 -5.96 -16.23 -7.68
N ASP A 52 -6.62 -15.38 -8.48
CA ASP A 52 -5.94 -14.55 -9.46
C ASP A 52 -5.46 -13.25 -8.81
N LEU A 53 -4.22 -12.85 -9.13
CA LEU A 53 -3.66 -11.56 -8.70
C LEU A 53 -4.32 -10.43 -9.50
N VAL A 54 -5.20 -9.66 -8.85
CA VAL A 54 -5.99 -8.59 -9.48
C VAL A 54 -5.41 -7.19 -9.28
N GLY A 55 -4.45 -7.04 -8.37
CA GLY A 55 -3.83 -5.74 -8.15
C GLY A 55 -2.92 -5.70 -6.93
N ILE A 56 -2.55 -4.49 -6.58
CA ILE A 56 -1.78 -4.18 -5.37
C ILE A 56 -2.47 -3.07 -4.60
N VAL A 57 -2.21 -2.99 -3.29
CA VAL A 57 -2.59 -1.85 -2.46
C VAL A 57 -1.39 -1.38 -1.64
N ARG A 58 -1.06 -0.10 -1.75
CA ARG A 58 0.06 0.50 -1.03
C ARG A 58 -0.44 1.10 0.28
N ARG A 59 0.43 1.22 1.28
CA ARG A 59 0.13 1.91 2.54
C ARG A 59 -0.50 3.29 2.30
N ARG A 60 0.00 4.05 1.33
CA ARG A 60 -0.56 5.37 0.94
C ARG A 60 -1.99 5.26 0.43
N ASP A 61 -2.31 4.24 -0.34
CA ASP A 61 -3.65 4.07 -0.93
C ASP A 61 -4.66 3.70 0.17
N ILE A 62 -4.25 2.88 1.14
CA ILE A 62 -5.04 2.60 2.35
C ILE A 62 -5.28 3.89 3.14
N MET A 63 -4.24 4.69 3.42
CA MET A 63 -4.39 5.95 4.15
C MET A 63 -5.34 6.90 3.45
N ARG A 64 -5.26 7.00 2.12
CA ARG A 64 -6.21 7.79 1.32
C ARG A 64 -7.64 7.25 1.44
N GLY A 65 -7.81 5.92 1.42
CA GLY A 65 -9.11 5.27 1.61
C GLY A 65 -9.72 5.48 3.01
N LEU A 66 -8.88 5.68 4.02
CA LEU A 66 -9.30 5.97 5.40
C LEU A 66 -9.67 7.45 5.62
N GLU A 67 -9.32 8.34 4.69
CA GLU A 67 -9.63 9.77 4.83
C GLU A 67 -11.14 9.97 4.87
N PRO A 68 -11.68 10.62 5.93
CA PRO A 68 -13.12 10.86 6.03
C PRO A 68 -13.66 11.71 4.88
N ASN A 69 -14.81 11.37 4.33
CA ASN A 69 -15.40 12.04 3.18
C ASN A 69 -15.58 13.55 3.35
N PHE A 70 -15.84 14.01 4.57
CA PHE A 70 -15.99 15.44 4.84
C PHE A 70 -14.67 16.22 4.72
N LEU A 71 -13.51 15.55 4.82
CA LEU A 71 -12.20 16.15 4.55
C LEU A 71 -11.87 16.16 3.06
N VAL A 72 -12.29 15.13 2.33
CA VAL A 72 -12.01 15.01 0.88
C VAL A 72 -12.68 16.13 0.08
N SER A 73 -13.85 16.60 0.52
CA SER A 73 -14.62 17.66 -0.15
C SER A 73 -14.07 19.07 0.06
N GLN A 74 -13.05 19.24 0.92
CA GLN A 74 -12.47 20.55 1.23
C GLN A 74 -11.24 20.86 0.37
N PRO A 75 -11.00 22.12 -0.03
CA PRO A 75 -9.76 22.54 -0.68
C PRO A 75 -8.53 22.19 0.16
N LEU A 76 -7.40 21.93 -0.51
CA LEU A 76 -6.18 21.43 0.14
C LEU A 76 -5.63 22.41 1.19
N ASP A 77 -5.71 23.70 0.91
CA ASP A 77 -5.31 24.81 1.79
C ASP A 77 -6.18 24.88 3.06
N GLU A 78 -7.47 24.55 2.95
CA GLU A 78 -8.33 24.44 4.12
C GLU A 78 -8.06 23.17 4.92
N ARG A 79 -7.73 22.04 4.26
CA ARG A 79 -7.34 20.80 4.93
C ARG A 79 -6.08 20.96 5.77
N VAL A 80 -5.08 21.68 5.27
CA VAL A 80 -3.83 21.96 6.00
C VAL A 80 -4.11 22.70 7.29
N LYS A 81 -5.02 23.67 7.27
CA LYS A 81 -5.43 24.45 8.47
C LYS A 81 -6.04 23.57 9.57
N PHE A 82 -6.65 22.45 9.22
CA PHE A 82 -7.20 21.50 10.19
C PHE A 82 -6.13 20.72 10.98
N PHE A 83 -4.95 20.53 10.39
CA PHE A 83 -3.88 19.75 11.00
C PHE A 83 -2.76 20.63 11.59
N ASP A 84 -2.80 21.93 11.31
CA ASP A 84 -1.81 22.90 11.80
C ASP A 84 -2.23 23.47 13.17
N VAL A 85 -2.48 22.58 14.10
CA VAL A 85 -3.01 22.86 15.44
C VAL A 85 -1.96 23.55 16.36
N GLY A 86 -0.81 23.97 15.84
CA GLY A 86 0.32 24.37 16.67
C GLY A 86 0.69 25.86 16.62
N VAL A 87 0.16 26.67 15.70
CA VAL A 87 0.80 27.95 15.39
C VAL A 87 -0.11 29.19 15.48
N ASP A 88 -1.44 29.05 15.48
CA ASP A 88 -2.31 30.23 15.55
C ASP A 88 -3.32 30.15 16.69
N PRO A 89 -3.24 31.07 17.69
CA PRO A 89 -4.21 31.14 18.79
C PRO A 89 -5.65 31.43 18.34
N HIS A 90 -5.86 32.00 17.14
CA HIS A 90 -7.19 32.27 16.59
C HIS A 90 -7.84 31.04 15.95
N LEU A 91 -7.06 29.96 15.68
CA LEU A 91 -7.59 28.68 15.21
C LEU A 91 -8.18 27.83 16.35
N SER A 92 -7.98 28.22 17.60
CA SER A 92 -8.59 27.55 18.77
C SER A 92 -10.13 27.59 18.74
N GLU A 93 -10.72 28.59 18.09
CA GLU A 93 -12.18 28.67 17.92
C GLU A 93 -12.72 27.68 16.86
N LEU A 94 -11.89 27.37 15.84
CA LEU A 94 -12.22 26.34 14.84
C LEU A 94 -12.03 24.92 15.41
N SER A 95 -11.05 24.74 16.28
CA SER A 95 -10.81 23.44 16.94
C SER A 95 -11.90 23.11 17.98
N ALA A 96 -12.54 24.12 18.57
CA ALA A 96 -13.62 23.93 19.54
C ALA A 96 -14.91 23.34 18.91
N ASN A 97 -15.08 23.46 17.59
CA ASN A 97 -16.23 22.89 16.85
C ASN A 97 -15.95 21.52 16.22
N TRP A 98 -14.76 20.96 16.41
CA TRP A 98 -14.45 19.62 15.93
C TRP A 98 -15.06 18.59 16.86
N ASP A 99 -16.14 18.01 16.39
CA ASP A 99 -16.71 16.84 17.05
C ASP A 99 -15.77 15.64 16.78
N PHE A 100 -14.82 15.42 17.72
CA PHE A 100 -13.91 14.29 17.71
C PHE A 100 -14.65 12.97 17.45
N GLN A 101 -15.90 12.87 17.92
CA GLN A 101 -16.76 11.71 17.69
C GLN A 101 -17.08 11.53 16.19
N LYS A 102 -17.26 12.62 15.44
CA LYS A 102 -17.48 12.57 13.98
C LYS A 102 -16.23 12.08 13.24
N VAL A 103 -15.05 12.53 13.65
CA VAL A 103 -13.78 12.07 13.06
C VAL A 103 -13.59 10.58 13.31
N VAL A 104 -13.74 10.13 14.56
CA VAL A 104 -13.59 8.71 14.92
C VAL A 104 -14.62 7.85 14.21
N LYS A 105 -15.88 8.31 14.14
CA LYS A 105 -16.92 7.61 13.38
C LYS A 105 -16.58 7.55 11.89
N GLY A 106 -16.17 8.66 11.28
CA GLY A 106 -15.77 8.71 9.89
C GLY A 106 -14.62 7.75 9.56
N LEU A 107 -13.56 7.73 10.39
CA LEU A 107 -12.46 6.78 10.25
C LEU A 107 -12.94 5.32 10.37
N ARG A 108 -13.81 5.04 11.32
CA ARG A 108 -14.38 3.69 11.51
C ARG A 108 -15.20 3.26 10.30
N ASP A 109 -16.05 4.14 9.79
CA ASP A 109 -16.88 3.87 8.61
C ASP A 109 -15.98 3.61 7.38
N GLN A 110 -14.96 4.46 7.14
CA GLN A 110 -14.01 4.28 6.05
C GLN A 110 -13.18 2.99 6.20
N SER A 111 -12.81 2.62 7.42
CA SER A 111 -12.00 1.42 7.67
C SER A 111 -12.74 0.11 7.36
N SER A 112 -14.07 0.15 7.29
CA SER A 112 -14.91 -0.99 6.93
C SER A 112 -15.11 -1.17 5.43
N ARG A 113 -14.62 -0.24 4.61
CA ARG A 113 -14.69 -0.32 3.14
C ARG A 113 -13.78 -1.43 2.62
N PRO A 114 -14.12 -2.04 1.47
CA PRO A 114 -13.30 -3.09 0.87
C PRO A 114 -12.01 -2.53 0.26
N VAL A 115 -10.99 -3.37 0.21
CA VAL A 115 -9.72 -3.08 -0.48
C VAL A 115 -9.94 -2.74 -1.95
N ALA A 116 -10.99 -3.30 -2.58
CA ALA A 116 -11.41 -3.01 -3.95
C ALA A 116 -11.50 -1.51 -4.26
N ASP A 117 -11.87 -0.68 -3.27
CA ASP A 117 -12.05 0.76 -3.44
C ASP A 117 -10.73 1.54 -3.63
N VAL A 118 -9.61 0.94 -3.24
CA VAL A 118 -8.28 1.57 -3.26
C VAL A 118 -7.23 0.77 -4.01
N ILE A 119 -7.63 -0.35 -4.62
CA ILE A 119 -6.76 -1.22 -5.40
C ILE A 119 -6.14 -0.48 -6.59
N ARG A 120 -4.91 -0.81 -6.91
CA ARG A 120 -4.21 -0.34 -8.11
C ARG A 120 -3.96 -1.51 -9.05
N PRO A 121 -4.16 -1.30 -10.35
CA PRO A 121 -3.86 -2.34 -11.33
C PRO A 121 -2.36 -2.61 -11.38
N ILE A 122 -2.01 -3.82 -11.78
CA ILE A 122 -0.64 -4.22 -12.10
C ILE A 122 -0.42 -3.95 -13.59
N HIS A 123 0.65 -3.23 -13.90
CA HIS A 123 0.95 -2.82 -15.26
C HIS A 123 2.00 -3.70 -15.94
N THR A 124 2.78 -4.44 -15.15
CA THR A 124 3.85 -5.31 -15.65
C THR A 124 4.12 -6.46 -14.70
N SER A 125 4.74 -7.50 -15.21
CA SER A 125 5.27 -8.62 -14.45
C SER A 125 6.63 -9.04 -14.98
N LEU A 126 7.41 -9.73 -14.15
CA LEU A 126 8.72 -10.28 -14.51
C LEU A 126 8.64 -11.80 -14.53
N GLY A 127 9.42 -12.43 -15.41
CA GLY A 127 9.72 -13.85 -15.30
C GLY A 127 10.86 -14.10 -14.29
N PRO A 128 10.92 -15.30 -13.67
CA PRO A 128 12.00 -15.64 -12.75
C PRO A 128 13.39 -15.55 -13.40
N GLU A 129 13.48 -15.85 -14.70
CA GLU A 129 14.73 -15.84 -15.47
C GLU A 129 15.04 -14.46 -16.10
N ASP A 130 14.19 -13.46 -15.90
CA ASP A 130 14.43 -12.13 -16.41
C ASP A 130 15.71 -11.53 -15.80
N GLN A 131 16.40 -10.73 -16.60
CA GLN A 131 17.58 -9.99 -16.15
C GLN A 131 17.17 -8.87 -15.20
N ILE A 132 17.99 -8.61 -14.19
CA ILE A 132 17.72 -7.56 -13.19
C ILE A 132 17.59 -6.17 -13.83
N MET A 133 18.32 -5.90 -14.93
CA MET A 133 18.22 -4.63 -15.64
C MET A 133 16.84 -4.39 -16.27
N LYS A 134 16.10 -5.45 -16.65
CA LYS A 134 14.71 -5.33 -17.07
C LYS A 134 13.85 -4.85 -15.91
N ALA A 135 14.04 -5.45 -14.73
CA ALA A 135 13.31 -5.03 -13.53
C ALA A 135 13.57 -3.56 -13.18
N VAL A 136 14.83 -3.12 -13.22
CA VAL A 136 15.19 -1.70 -12.97
C VAL A 136 14.52 -0.79 -13.98
N TYR A 137 14.54 -1.14 -15.26
CA TYR A 137 13.90 -0.36 -16.31
C TYR A 137 12.38 -0.22 -16.09
N GLU A 138 11.70 -1.34 -15.81
CA GLU A 138 10.26 -1.36 -15.57
C GLU A 138 9.88 -0.55 -14.32
N MET A 139 10.63 -0.71 -13.22
CA MET A 139 10.40 0.04 -11.98
C MET A 139 10.51 1.55 -12.19
N VAL A 140 11.52 2.00 -12.94
CA VAL A 140 11.75 3.42 -13.23
C VAL A 140 10.68 3.94 -14.19
N SER A 141 10.41 3.24 -15.29
CA SER A 141 9.48 3.67 -16.33
C SER A 141 8.05 3.78 -15.85
N LEU A 142 7.63 2.86 -14.96
CA LEU A 142 6.26 2.80 -14.43
C LEU A 142 6.12 3.46 -13.04
N ASN A 143 7.23 3.94 -12.46
CA ASN A 143 7.28 4.49 -11.10
C ASN A 143 6.71 3.49 -10.06
N GLU A 144 7.06 2.21 -10.24
CA GLU A 144 6.65 1.14 -9.32
C GLU A 144 7.82 0.69 -8.44
N SER A 145 7.51 0.43 -7.18
CA SER A 145 8.50 -0.06 -6.20
C SER A 145 8.42 -1.56 -5.97
N LEU A 146 7.47 -2.22 -6.60
CA LEU A 146 7.25 -3.65 -6.53
C LEU A 146 6.69 -4.14 -7.86
N ILE A 147 7.23 -5.26 -8.36
CA ILE A 147 6.73 -5.94 -9.56
C ILE A 147 6.51 -7.43 -9.20
N PRO A 148 5.35 -8.00 -9.51
CA PRO A 148 5.11 -9.43 -9.37
C PRO A 148 6.00 -10.25 -10.29
N VAL A 149 6.44 -11.41 -9.80
CA VAL A 149 7.16 -12.41 -10.59
C VAL A 149 6.20 -13.53 -10.94
N VAL A 150 6.05 -13.80 -12.23
CA VAL A 150 5.09 -14.75 -12.79
C VAL A 150 5.83 -15.86 -13.51
N GLU A 151 5.44 -17.10 -13.25
CA GLU A 151 5.92 -18.31 -13.93
C GLU A 151 4.68 -19.16 -14.29
N GLU A 152 4.57 -19.59 -15.55
CA GLU A 152 3.44 -20.38 -16.04
C GLU A 152 2.05 -19.78 -15.67
N ASP A 153 1.88 -18.48 -15.91
CA ASP A 153 0.68 -17.68 -15.60
C ASP A 153 0.31 -17.61 -14.10
N ARG A 154 1.21 -18.00 -13.21
CA ARG A 154 1.01 -17.92 -11.77
C ARG A 154 2.03 -16.99 -11.12
N VAL A 155 1.57 -16.22 -10.16
CA VAL A 155 2.47 -15.41 -9.34
C VAL A 155 3.24 -16.34 -8.41
N VAL A 156 4.57 -16.30 -8.52
CA VAL A 156 5.49 -17.12 -7.70
C VAL A 156 6.23 -16.28 -6.66
N GLY A 157 6.19 -14.96 -6.78
CA GLY A 157 6.84 -14.06 -5.83
C GLY A 157 6.73 -12.61 -6.26
N VAL A 158 7.51 -11.77 -5.60
CA VAL A 158 7.61 -10.34 -5.89
C VAL A 158 9.06 -9.89 -5.86
N LEU A 159 9.40 -8.91 -6.70
CA LEU A 159 10.66 -8.19 -6.64
C LEU A 159 10.40 -6.75 -6.21
N ARG A 160 11.10 -6.27 -5.17
CA ARG A 160 10.99 -4.90 -4.69
C ARG A 160 12.23 -4.09 -5.06
N SER A 161 12.04 -2.80 -5.31
CA SER A 161 13.16 -1.88 -5.59
C SER A 161 14.19 -1.86 -4.46
N VAL A 162 13.75 -1.97 -3.20
CA VAL A 162 14.67 -2.00 -2.04
C VAL A 162 15.57 -3.23 -2.06
N ASP A 163 15.11 -4.38 -2.55
CA ASP A 163 15.91 -5.60 -2.63
C ASP A 163 16.96 -5.48 -3.75
N VAL A 164 16.58 -4.88 -4.87
CA VAL A 164 17.51 -4.53 -5.95
C VAL A 164 18.61 -3.59 -5.47
N PHE A 165 18.27 -2.54 -4.72
CA PHE A 165 19.26 -1.63 -4.13
C PHE A 165 20.22 -2.32 -3.18
N HIS A 166 19.73 -3.28 -2.40
CA HIS A 166 20.57 -4.01 -1.45
C HIS A 166 21.57 -4.95 -2.13
N GLU A 167 21.22 -5.49 -3.28
CA GLU A 167 22.14 -6.35 -4.03
C GLU A 167 23.25 -5.55 -4.71
N LEU A 168 22.98 -4.29 -5.06
CA LEU A 168 23.94 -3.40 -5.69
C LEU A 168 24.88 -2.68 -4.70
N ALA A 169 24.63 -2.78 -3.41
CA ALA A 169 25.39 -2.09 -2.36
C ALA A 169 26.48 -2.98 -1.75
#